data_d9f1d19c5f2b11f35e31934d4566a470
#
_entry.id   d9f1d19c5f2b11f35e31934d4566a470
#
_cell.length_a   1.000
_cell.length_b   1.000
_cell.length_c   1.000
_cell.angle_alpha   90.00
_cell.angle_beta   90.00
_cell.angle_gamma   90.00
#
_symmetry.space_group_name_H-M   'P 1'
#
loop_
_entity.id
_entity.type
_entity.pdbx_description
1 polymer ?
#
loop_
_entity_poly.entity_id
_entity_poly.type
_entity_poly.pdbx_seq_one_letter_code
_entity_poly.pdbx_strand_id
1 'polypeptide(L)'
;IDADYSQIELRVLAHMSQDEAMCKAFKEDLDIHTITAAQVNGIPPEMVTPQMRSSAKAVNFGIVYGISDFGLARDLGIPVYEAKKYIASYFKQYPGIEAFIKELVSKAKEKGYAETLLGRRRYLPELTSPKYMIRQFGERVAMNMPIQGTAADIIKIAMIRTFEALEKGGYKSKLILQVHDELLIDALKTEQQDVVEILTECMQNAFELAVPLKVDVHSADSW
;
A
#
# COMPACT_ATOMS: atom_id res chain seq x y z
N ILE A 1 5.49 -16.51 -15.35
CA ILE A 1 4.79 -16.40 -14.05
C ILE A 1 5.00 -15.00 -13.54
N ASP A 2 3.94 -14.34 -13.16
CA ASP A 2 3.95 -13.07 -12.44
C ASP A 2 3.26 -13.24 -11.10
N ALA A 3 3.72 -12.50 -10.11
CA ALA A 3 3.12 -12.44 -8.79
C ALA A 3 3.10 -11.00 -8.27
N ASP A 4 1.93 -10.52 -7.89
CA ASP A 4 1.68 -9.16 -7.46
C ASP A 4 1.18 -9.12 -6.01
N TYR A 5 1.67 -8.16 -5.23
CA TYR A 5 1.17 -7.94 -3.89
C TYR A 5 -0.22 -7.30 -3.89
N SER A 6 -1.19 -7.98 -3.33
CA SER A 6 -2.52 -7.42 -3.14
C SER A 6 -2.50 -6.30 -2.10
N GLN A 7 -2.59 -5.05 -2.56
CA GLN A 7 -2.76 -3.83 -1.73
C GLN A 7 -1.66 -3.63 -0.68
N ILE A 8 -0.39 -3.86 -1.02
CA ILE A 8 0.73 -3.82 -0.07
C ILE A 8 0.81 -2.51 0.71
N GLU A 9 0.60 -1.35 0.06
CA GLU A 9 0.68 -0.05 0.74
C GLU A 9 -0.39 0.11 1.82
N LEU A 10 -1.61 -0.39 1.58
CA LEU A 10 -2.68 -0.36 2.59
C LEU A 10 -2.43 -1.35 3.73
N ARG A 11 -1.80 -2.49 3.47
CA ARG A 11 -1.37 -3.44 4.50
C ARG A 11 -0.22 -2.88 5.35
N VAL A 12 0.72 -2.19 4.73
CA VAL A 12 1.78 -1.44 5.43
C VAL A 12 1.17 -0.32 6.27
N LEU A 13 0.22 0.45 5.73
CA LEU A 13 -0.51 1.48 6.48
C LEU A 13 -1.24 0.89 7.68
N ALA A 14 -1.96 -0.22 7.52
CA ALA A 14 -2.65 -0.91 8.62
C ALA A 14 -1.66 -1.32 9.72
N HIS A 15 -0.52 -1.92 9.35
CA HIS A 15 0.53 -2.30 10.28
C HIS A 15 1.14 -1.09 11.01
N MET A 16 1.49 -0.04 10.29
CA MET A 16 2.18 1.12 10.88
C MET A 16 1.24 1.96 11.76
N SER A 17 -0.02 2.13 11.36
CA SER A 17 -1.02 2.89 12.11
C SER A 17 -1.63 2.11 13.27
N GLN A 18 -1.55 0.77 13.26
CA GLN A 18 -2.24 -0.13 14.19
C GLN A 18 -3.74 0.15 14.30
N ASP A 19 -4.35 0.66 13.22
CA ASP A 19 -5.79 0.91 13.18
C ASP A 19 -6.55 -0.41 13.26
N GLU A 20 -7.34 -0.57 14.33
CA GLU A 20 -8.03 -1.83 14.65
C GLU A 20 -9.00 -2.26 13.54
N ALA A 21 -9.76 -1.31 12.97
CA ALA A 21 -10.76 -1.62 11.94
C ALA A 21 -10.08 -2.05 10.64
N MET A 22 -9.02 -1.37 10.22
CA MET A 22 -8.27 -1.73 9.03
C MET A 22 -7.49 -3.05 9.21
N CYS A 23 -6.84 -3.24 10.35
CA CYS A 23 -6.15 -4.48 10.67
C CYS A 23 -7.11 -5.68 10.69
N LYS A 24 -8.30 -5.51 11.29
CA LYS A 24 -9.34 -6.55 11.31
C LYS A 24 -9.79 -6.90 9.90
N ALA A 25 -10.09 -5.91 9.06
CA ALA A 25 -10.53 -6.14 7.69
C ALA A 25 -9.52 -6.99 6.89
N PHE A 26 -8.21 -6.69 6.99
CA PHE A 26 -7.18 -7.47 6.31
C PHE A 26 -6.97 -8.88 6.89
N LYS A 27 -7.11 -9.05 8.21
CA LYS A 27 -7.01 -10.38 8.85
C LYS A 27 -8.18 -11.30 8.47
N GLU A 28 -9.36 -10.73 8.26
CA GLU A 28 -10.57 -11.44 7.84
C GLU A 28 -10.69 -11.54 6.30
N ASP A 29 -9.65 -11.14 5.55
CA ASP A 29 -9.60 -11.13 4.07
C ASP A 29 -10.79 -10.40 3.42
N LEU A 30 -11.27 -9.34 4.05
CA LEU A 30 -12.36 -8.52 3.53
C LEU A 30 -11.86 -7.54 2.47
N ASP A 31 -12.71 -7.24 1.49
CA ASP A 31 -12.41 -6.19 0.51
C ASP A 31 -12.46 -4.81 1.17
N ILE A 32 -11.30 -4.26 1.51
CA ILE A 32 -11.15 -2.97 2.20
C ILE A 32 -11.85 -1.82 1.47
N HIS A 33 -11.93 -1.86 0.14
CA HIS A 33 -12.59 -0.82 -0.63
C HIS A 33 -14.12 -0.91 -0.49
N THR A 34 -14.67 -2.11 -0.46
CA THR A 34 -16.09 -2.34 -0.20
C THR A 34 -16.44 -1.97 1.24
N ILE A 35 -15.62 -2.37 2.21
CA ILE A 35 -15.83 -2.00 3.63
C ILE A 35 -15.79 -0.48 3.81
N THR A 36 -14.78 0.20 3.25
CA THR A 36 -14.69 1.66 3.31
C THR A 36 -15.92 2.33 2.66
N ALA A 37 -16.36 1.84 1.50
CA ALA A 37 -17.54 2.36 0.81
C ALA A 37 -18.81 2.20 1.64
N ALA A 38 -19.02 1.03 2.23
CA ALA A 38 -20.15 0.72 3.10
C ALA A 38 -20.22 1.67 4.30
N GLN A 39 -19.09 1.81 4.99
CA GLN A 39 -18.98 2.61 6.20
C GLN A 39 -19.16 4.12 5.93
N VAL A 40 -18.51 4.65 4.90
CA VAL A 40 -18.63 6.07 4.53
C VAL A 40 -20.05 6.45 4.10
N ASN A 41 -20.74 5.53 3.40
CA ASN A 41 -22.12 5.77 2.94
C ASN A 41 -23.18 5.34 3.97
N GLY A 42 -22.79 4.67 5.06
CA GLY A 42 -23.72 4.20 6.10
C GLY A 42 -24.66 3.10 5.60
N ILE A 43 -24.20 2.22 4.71
CA ILE A 43 -24.97 1.13 4.10
C ILE A 43 -24.27 -0.22 4.37
N PRO A 44 -25.01 -1.34 4.31
CA PRO A 44 -24.42 -2.68 4.38
C PRO A 44 -23.48 -2.94 3.19
N PRO A 45 -22.42 -3.77 3.34
CA PRO A 45 -21.47 -4.09 2.27
C PRO A 45 -22.12 -4.63 0.99
N GLU A 46 -23.21 -5.40 1.14
CA GLU A 46 -23.96 -6.01 0.03
C GLU A 46 -24.67 -4.97 -0.87
N MET A 47 -24.86 -3.76 -0.35
CA MET A 47 -25.49 -2.65 -1.07
C MET A 47 -24.46 -1.74 -1.77
N VAL A 48 -23.17 -2.02 -1.60
CA VAL A 48 -22.11 -1.22 -2.23
C VAL A 48 -22.10 -1.46 -3.74
N THR A 49 -22.33 -0.39 -4.49
CA THR A 49 -22.24 -0.43 -5.95
C THR A 49 -20.77 -0.41 -6.42
N PRO A 50 -20.50 -0.89 -7.67
CA PRO A 50 -19.15 -0.78 -8.25
C PRO A 50 -18.59 0.66 -8.26
N GLN A 51 -19.47 1.64 -8.47
CA GLN A 51 -19.07 3.06 -8.44
C GLN A 51 -18.66 3.51 -7.03
N MET A 52 -19.42 3.14 -5.99
CA MET A 52 -19.07 3.44 -4.60
C MET A 52 -17.75 2.78 -4.21
N ARG A 53 -17.54 1.53 -4.60
CA ARG A 53 -16.28 0.82 -4.37
C ARG A 53 -15.10 1.50 -5.07
N SER A 54 -15.28 1.94 -6.31
CA SER A 54 -14.27 2.68 -7.08
C SER A 54 -13.92 4.02 -6.40
N SER A 55 -14.92 4.76 -5.92
CA SER A 55 -14.71 6.00 -5.16
C SER A 55 -13.95 5.75 -3.86
N ALA A 56 -14.31 4.71 -3.12
CA ALA A 56 -13.60 4.31 -1.91
C ALA A 56 -12.14 3.88 -2.20
N LYS A 57 -11.89 3.20 -3.32
CA LYS A 57 -10.53 2.88 -3.76
C LYS A 57 -9.71 4.16 -3.96
N ALA A 58 -10.26 5.17 -4.65
CA ALA A 58 -9.58 6.44 -4.85
C ALA A 58 -9.28 7.16 -3.52
N VAL A 59 -10.19 7.08 -2.55
CA VAL A 59 -9.98 7.67 -1.21
C VAL A 59 -8.92 6.89 -0.44
N ASN A 60 -9.01 5.56 -0.38
CA ASN A 60 -8.05 4.73 0.35
C ASN A 60 -6.60 5.00 -0.12
N PHE A 61 -6.37 5.04 -1.43
CA PHE A 61 -5.06 5.40 -1.97
C PHE A 61 -4.75 6.89 -1.81
N GLY A 62 -5.74 7.75 -2.04
CA GLY A 62 -5.57 9.19 -1.89
C GLY A 62 -5.08 9.60 -0.50
N ILE A 63 -5.60 8.98 0.56
CA ILE A 63 -5.16 9.22 1.94
C ILE A 63 -3.67 8.86 2.12
N VAL A 64 -3.22 7.72 1.59
CA VAL A 64 -1.79 7.31 1.62
C VAL A 64 -0.91 8.36 0.94
N TYR A 65 -1.41 8.99 -0.13
CA TYR A 65 -0.68 10.03 -0.88
C TYR A 65 -0.91 11.45 -0.37
N GLY A 66 -1.63 11.63 0.75
CA GLY A 66 -1.90 12.94 1.33
C GLY A 66 -2.79 13.81 0.44
N ILE A 67 -3.84 13.20 -0.15
CA ILE A 67 -4.79 13.92 -1.02
C ILE A 67 -5.51 15.02 -0.25
N SER A 68 -5.68 16.18 -0.89
CA SER A 68 -6.52 17.24 -0.38
C SER A 68 -7.99 17.06 -0.78
N ASP A 69 -8.90 17.76 -0.09
CA ASP A 69 -10.31 17.83 -0.48
C ASP A 69 -10.52 18.31 -1.93
N PHE A 70 -9.74 19.28 -2.39
CA PHE A 70 -9.72 19.71 -3.80
C PHE A 70 -9.23 18.64 -4.76
N GLY A 71 -8.17 17.92 -4.39
CA GLY A 71 -7.66 16.80 -5.18
C GLY A 71 -8.70 15.70 -5.33
N LEU A 72 -9.28 15.26 -4.21
CA LEU A 72 -10.31 14.22 -4.20
C LEU A 72 -11.56 14.65 -4.98
N ALA A 73 -11.99 15.91 -4.81
CA ALA A 73 -13.14 16.45 -5.54
C ALA A 73 -12.95 16.37 -7.06
N ARG A 74 -11.76 16.75 -7.53
CA ARG A 74 -11.41 16.67 -8.95
C ARG A 74 -11.37 15.23 -9.46
N ASP A 75 -10.74 14.33 -8.70
CA ASP A 75 -10.52 12.95 -9.12
C ASP A 75 -11.83 12.14 -9.14
N LEU A 76 -12.78 12.46 -8.26
CA LEU A 76 -14.11 11.84 -8.21
C LEU A 76 -15.18 12.60 -9.02
N GLY A 77 -14.89 13.80 -9.50
CA GLY A 77 -15.88 14.65 -10.18
C GLY A 77 -17.03 15.11 -9.27
N ILE A 78 -16.78 15.32 -7.97
CA ILE A 78 -17.76 15.72 -6.97
C ILE A 78 -17.46 17.13 -6.42
N PRO A 79 -18.43 17.80 -5.80
CA PRO A 79 -18.19 19.07 -5.11
C PRO A 79 -17.18 18.95 -3.97
N VAL A 80 -16.40 20.00 -3.72
CA VAL A 80 -15.35 19.99 -2.66
C VAL A 80 -15.93 19.71 -1.27
N TYR A 81 -17.14 20.18 -0.97
CA TYR A 81 -17.78 19.92 0.32
C TYR A 81 -18.11 18.43 0.53
N GLU A 82 -18.44 17.71 -0.55
CA GLU A 82 -18.67 16.26 -0.50
C GLU A 82 -17.35 15.51 -0.30
N ALA A 83 -16.30 15.88 -1.02
CA ALA A 83 -14.97 15.32 -0.84
C ALA A 83 -14.47 15.51 0.60
N LYS A 84 -14.67 16.70 1.18
CA LYS A 84 -14.34 17.00 2.58
C LYS A 84 -15.13 16.11 3.56
N LYS A 85 -16.43 15.94 3.32
CA LYS A 85 -17.28 15.05 4.12
C LYS A 85 -16.81 13.60 4.02
N TYR A 86 -16.40 13.16 2.83
CA TYR A 86 -15.89 11.82 2.58
C TYR A 86 -14.60 11.56 3.37
N ILE A 87 -13.62 12.47 3.30
CA ILE A 87 -12.36 12.38 4.06
C ILE A 87 -12.64 12.38 5.57
N ALA A 88 -13.55 13.24 6.06
CA ALA A 88 -13.92 13.26 7.47
C ALA A 88 -14.57 11.95 7.93
N SER A 89 -15.44 11.36 7.12
CA SER A 89 -16.06 10.05 7.40
C SER A 89 -15.05 8.92 7.40
N TYR A 90 -14.07 8.96 6.49
CA TYR A 90 -12.96 8.02 6.46
C TYR A 90 -12.15 8.04 7.76
N PHE A 91 -11.70 9.21 8.20
CA PHE A 91 -10.93 9.33 9.44
C PHE A 91 -11.74 9.04 10.70
N LYS A 92 -13.05 9.29 10.68
CA LYS A 92 -13.95 8.84 11.76
C LYS A 92 -13.98 7.31 11.87
N GLN A 93 -13.89 6.62 10.74
CA GLN A 93 -13.86 5.16 10.66
C GLN A 93 -12.49 4.58 11.02
N TYR A 94 -11.43 5.27 10.62
CA TYR A 94 -10.04 4.87 10.82
C TYR A 94 -9.25 5.91 11.63
N PRO A 95 -9.58 6.09 12.93
CA PRO A 95 -8.96 7.12 13.76
C PRO A 95 -7.46 6.88 14.01
N GLY A 96 -7.03 5.61 14.01
CA GLY A 96 -5.62 5.23 14.11
C GLY A 96 -4.80 5.75 12.93
N ILE A 97 -5.37 5.74 11.73
CA ILE A 97 -4.71 6.28 10.53
C ILE A 97 -4.56 7.79 10.63
N GLU A 98 -5.60 8.50 11.08
CA GLU A 98 -5.52 9.95 11.25
C GLU A 98 -4.42 10.36 12.23
N ALA A 99 -4.37 9.69 13.38
CA ALA A 99 -3.35 9.93 14.40
C ALA A 99 -1.94 9.63 13.86
N PHE A 100 -1.78 8.50 13.18
CA PHE A 100 -0.51 8.08 12.58
C PHE A 100 0.01 9.08 11.52
N ILE A 101 -0.84 9.52 10.60
CA ILE A 101 -0.47 10.51 9.57
C ILE A 101 0.01 11.83 10.22
N LYS A 102 -0.69 12.32 11.24
CA LYS A 102 -0.30 13.52 11.98
C LYS A 102 1.07 13.34 12.66
N GLU A 103 1.29 12.15 13.23
CA GLU A 103 2.57 11.79 13.87
C GLU A 103 3.72 11.74 12.87
N LEU A 104 3.52 11.14 11.67
CA LEU A 104 4.53 11.10 10.60
C LEU A 104 5.00 12.50 10.21
N VAL A 105 4.07 13.43 10.00
CA VAL A 105 4.40 14.81 9.63
C VAL A 105 5.12 15.51 10.77
N SER A 106 4.68 15.33 12.02
CA SER A 106 5.32 15.92 13.20
C SER A 106 6.76 15.42 13.38
N LYS A 107 6.95 14.10 13.31
CA LYS A 107 8.28 13.49 13.40
C LYS A 107 9.22 13.93 12.27
N ALA A 108 8.69 14.04 11.04
CA ALA A 108 9.48 14.49 9.91
C ALA A 108 9.92 15.96 10.04
N LYS A 109 9.05 16.83 10.60
CA LYS A 109 9.41 18.24 10.90
C LYS A 109 10.49 18.34 11.97
N GLU A 110 10.44 17.49 12.99
CA GLU A 110 11.43 17.46 14.06
C GLU A 110 12.78 16.92 13.59
N LYS A 111 12.77 15.79 12.85
CA LYS A 111 13.99 15.09 12.44
C LYS A 111 14.60 15.60 11.15
N GLY A 112 13.83 16.30 10.31
CA GLY A 112 14.24 16.74 8.97
C GLY A 112 14.23 15.62 7.91
N TYR A 113 13.70 14.44 8.23
CA TYR A 113 13.57 13.32 7.31
C TYR A 113 12.38 12.42 7.67
N ALA A 114 11.91 11.66 6.67
CA ALA A 114 11.03 10.52 6.86
C ALA A 114 11.81 9.21 6.72
N GLU A 115 11.34 8.14 7.39
CA GLU A 115 12.05 6.87 7.48
C GLU A 115 11.10 5.69 7.30
N THR A 116 11.52 4.63 6.58
CA THR A 116 10.78 3.37 6.45
C THR A 116 10.94 2.50 7.70
N LEU A 117 10.16 1.42 7.81
CA LEU A 117 10.34 0.42 8.89
C LEU A 117 11.73 -0.23 8.89
N LEU A 118 12.40 -0.27 7.73
CA LEU A 118 13.75 -0.83 7.59
C LEU A 118 14.87 0.21 7.67
N GLY A 119 14.54 1.45 8.07
CA GLY A 119 15.55 2.49 8.33
C GLY A 119 16.02 3.27 7.10
N ARG A 120 15.39 3.10 5.93
CA ARG A 120 15.68 3.93 4.75
C ARG A 120 15.16 5.34 4.99
N ARG A 121 16.01 6.34 4.78
CA ARG A 121 15.69 7.74 5.05
C ARG A 121 15.57 8.57 3.78
N ARG A 122 14.61 9.50 3.80
CA ARG A 122 14.49 10.58 2.83
C ARG A 122 14.51 11.91 3.58
N TYR A 123 15.53 12.71 3.35
CA TYR A 123 15.65 14.06 3.89
C TYR A 123 14.62 14.98 3.22
N LEU A 124 14.02 15.86 4.01
CA LEU A 124 12.88 16.71 3.61
C LEU A 124 13.15 18.19 3.90
N PRO A 125 14.12 18.81 3.21
CA PRO A 125 14.40 20.25 3.37
C PRO A 125 13.19 21.11 2.99
N GLU A 126 12.23 20.57 2.23
CA GLU A 126 10.99 21.22 1.84
C GLU A 126 10.14 21.64 3.07
N LEU A 127 10.22 20.91 4.18
CA LEU A 127 9.42 21.16 5.39
C LEU A 127 9.77 22.49 6.06
N THR A 128 10.98 23.01 5.85
CA THR A 128 11.44 24.30 6.40
C THR A 128 11.38 25.44 5.41
N SER A 129 10.87 25.21 4.18
CA SER A 129 10.78 26.22 3.14
C SER A 129 9.86 27.38 3.54
N PRO A 130 10.22 28.67 3.25
CA PRO A 130 9.33 29.80 3.46
C PRO A 130 8.10 29.76 2.54
N LYS A 131 8.17 29.03 1.40
CA LYS A 131 7.07 28.93 0.44
C LYS A 131 6.06 27.87 0.86
N TYR A 132 4.81 28.27 1.09
CA TYR A 132 3.71 27.41 1.52
C TYR A 132 3.55 26.14 0.67
N MET A 133 3.53 26.28 -0.66
CA MET A 133 3.34 25.15 -1.57
C MET A 133 4.46 24.10 -1.46
N ILE A 134 5.70 24.54 -1.21
CA ILE A 134 6.83 23.63 -1.02
C ILE A 134 6.71 22.90 0.32
N ARG A 135 6.31 23.59 1.39
CA ARG A 135 6.05 22.91 2.68
C ARG A 135 4.94 21.86 2.57
N GLN A 136 3.84 22.20 1.90
CA GLN A 136 2.74 21.25 1.67
C GLN A 136 3.19 20.03 0.85
N PHE A 137 4.07 20.22 -0.12
CA PHE A 137 4.68 19.10 -0.83
C PHE A 137 5.53 18.25 0.12
N GLY A 138 6.38 18.85 0.95
CA GLY A 138 7.17 18.15 1.97
C GLY A 138 6.32 17.35 2.95
N GLU A 139 5.18 17.91 3.39
CA GLU A 139 4.24 17.19 4.27
C GLU A 139 3.63 15.95 3.58
N ARG A 140 3.21 16.06 2.33
CA ARG A 140 2.73 14.88 1.56
C ARG A 140 3.80 13.81 1.40
N VAL A 141 5.05 14.23 1.13
CA VAL A 141 6.17 13.26 1.06
C VAL A 141 6.43 12.60 2.41
N ALA A 142 6.31 13.36 3.52
CA ALA A 142 6.48 12.82 4.87
C ALA A 142 5.41 11.78 5.22
N MET A 143 4.19 11.91 4.72
CA MET A 143 3.11 10.94 4.90
C MET A 143 3.32 9.68 4.04
N ASN A 144 3.65 9.87 2.77
CA ASN A 144 3.72 8.78 1.79
C ASN A 144 4.98 7.93 1.91
N MET A 145 6.15 8.57 2.09
CA MET A 145 7.46 7.91 2.01
C MET A 145 7.63 6.72 2.97
N PRO A 146 7.22 6.79 4.25
CA PRO A 146 7.34 5.65 5.16
C PRO A 146 6.55 4.43 4.68
N ILE A 147 5.37 4.65 4.09
CA ILE A 147 4.47 3.59 3.62
C ILE A 147 4.99 3.00 2.30
N GLN A 148 5.10 3.83 1.27
CA GLN A 148 5.55 3.41 -0.05
C GLN A 148 7.00 2.91 -0.04
N GLY A 149 7.88 3.56 0.73
CA GLY A 149 9.26 3.12 0.90
C GLY A 149 9.37 1.77 1.60
N THR A 150 8.53 1.50 2.61
CA THR A 150 8.48 0.19 3.27
C THR A 150 7.97 -0.89 2.31
N ALA A 151 6.93 -0.62 1.51
CA ALA A 151 6.47 -1.54 0.47
C ALA A 151 7.61 -1.86 -0.52
N ALA A 152 8.36 -0.83 -0.95
CA ALA A 152 9.52 -1.01 -1.82
C ALA A 152 10.68 -1.78 -1.16
N ASP A 153 10.85 -1.69 0.15
CA ASP A 153 11.83 -2.49 0.88
C ASP A 153 11.37 -3.96 0.99
N ILE A 154 10.10 -4.21 1.23
CA ILE A 154 9.51 -5.56 1.32
C ILE A 154 9.67 -6.32 0.00
N ILE A 155 9.34 -5.70 -1.14
CA ILE A 155 9.49 -6.40 -2.43
C ILE A 155 10.95 -6.71 -2.76
N LYS A 156 11.90 -5.88 -2.34
CA LYS A 156 13.32 -6.17 -2.51
C LYS A 156 13.77 -7.38 -1.68
N ILE A 157 13.24 -7.53 -0.46
CA ILE A 157 13.51 -8.72 0.36
C ILE A 157 12.89 -9.95 -0.32
N ALA A 158 11.65 -9.84 -0.80
CA ALA A 158 10.99 -10.92 -1.55
C ALA A 158 11.81 -11.33 -2.79
N MET A 159 12.27 -10.35 -3.57
CA MET A 159 13.09 -10.55 -4.76
C MET A 159 14.39 -11.31 -4.44
N ILE A 160 15.10 -10.91 -3.38
CA ILE A 160 16.34 -11.58 -2.96
C ILE A 160 16.06 -13.02 -2.53
N ARG A 161 15.05 -13.24 -1.68
CA ARG A 161 14.67 -14.57 -1.22
C ARG A 161 14.24 -15.49 -2.36
N THR A 162 13.45 -14.97 -3.30
CA THR A 162 13.04 -15.73 -4.50
C THR A 162 14.25 -16.13 -5.33
N PHE A 163 15.16 -15.19 -5.60
CA PHE A 163 16.39 -15.46 -6.34
C PHE A 163 17.22 -16.54 -5.65
N GLU A 164 17.48 -16.40 -4.36
CA GLU A 164 18.27 -17.37 -3.58
C GLU A 164 17.61 -18.75 -3.52
N ALA A 165 16.27 -18.82 -3.40
CA ALA A 165 15.53 -20.08 -3.38
C ALA A 165 15.60 -20.81 -4.72
N LEU A 166 15.48 -20.09 -5.85
CA LEU A 166 15.63 -20.68 -7.19
C LEU A 166 17.05 -21.22 -7.43
N GLU A 167 18.07 -20.43 -7.08
CA GLU A 167 19.48 -20.84 -7.23
C GLU A 167 19.80 -22.07 -6.35
N LYS A 168 19.40 -22.05 -5.07
CA LYS A 168 19.63 -23.14 -4.12
C LYS A 168 18.88 -24.41 -4.49
N GLY A 169 17.69 -24.29 -5.06
CA GLY A 169 16.90 -25.42 -5.56
C GLY A 169 17.40 -25.98 -6.88
N GLY A 170 18.35 -25.34 -7.56
CA GLY A 170 18.89 -25.76 -8.85
C GLY A 170 17.93 -25.58 -10.02
N TYR A 171 16.94 -24.70 -9.87
CA TYR A 171 15.97 -24.39 -10.92
C TYR A 171 16.62 -23.66 -12.10
N LYS A 172 16.13 -23.94 -13.30
CA LYS A 172 16.53 -23.24 -14.53
C LYS A 172 15.68 -22.00 -14.79
N SER A 173 14.52 -21.93 -14.16
CA SER A 173 13.65 -20.77 -14.14
C SER A 173 14.35 -19.58 -13.50
N LYS A 174 14.11 -18.37 -14.02
CA LYS A 174 14.85 -17.16 -13.60
C LYS A 174 13.94 -16.00 -13.28
N LEU A 175 14.21 -15.33 -12.16
CA LEU A 175 13.64 -14.02 -11.87
C LEU A 175 14.22 -13.02 -12.88
N ILE A 176 13.35 -12.41 -13.70
CA ILE A 176 13.76 -11.54 -14.81
C ILE A 176 13.42 -10.09 -14.63
N LEU A 177 12.36 -9.76 -13.88
CA LEU A 177 11.88 -8.38 -13.78
C LEU A 177 11.14 -8.15 -12.46
N GLN A 178 11.24 -6.91 -11.95
CA GLN A 178 10.38 -6.36 -10.91
C GLN A 178 9.72 -5.11 -11.45
N VAL A 179 8.40 -5.04 -11.37
CA VAL A 179 7.58 -3.90 -11.80
C VAL A 179 6.69 -3.50 -10.64
N HIS A 180 6.88 -2.27 -10.10
CA HIS A 180 6.16 -1.81 -8.91
C HIS A 180 6.23 -2.81 -7.74
N ASP A 181 5.14 -3.50 -7.45
CA ASP A 181 4.92 -4.51 -6.40
C ASP A 181 4.78 -5.95 -6.96
N GLU A 182 5.17 -6.14 -8.22
CA GLU A 182 5.12 -7.39 -8.97
C GLU A 182 6.52 -7.95 -9.24
N LEU A 183 6.65 -9.28 -9.16
CA LEU A 183 7.84 -10.04 -9.58
C LEU A 183 7.50 -10.97 -10.75
N LEU A 184 8.35 -10.97 -11.77
CA LEU A 184 8.22 -11.81 -12.96
C LEU A 184 9.32 -12.86 -13.01
N ILE A 185 8.91 -14.10 -13.28
CA ILE A 185 9.81 -15.25 -13.49
C ILE A 185 9.57 -15.82 -14.88
N ASP A 186 10.65 -15.93 -15.66
CA ASP A 186 10.68 -16.79 -16.85
C ASP A 186 10.86 -18.23 -16.38
N ALA A 187 9.77 -18.99 -16.43
CA ALA A 187 9.69 -20.32 -15.84
C ALA A 187 9.65 -21.42 -16.88
N LEU A 188 10.45 -22.46 -16.69
CA LEU A 188 10.27 -23.69 -17.45
C LEU A 188 8.93 -24.34 -17.11
N LYS A 189 8.20 -24.81 -18.12
CA LYS A 189 6.88 -25.47 -17.92
C LYS A 189 6.95 -26.66 -16.96
N THR A 190 8.09 -27.36 -16.91
CA THR A 190 8.32 -28.49 -16.01
C THR A 190 8.57 -28.07 -14.55
N GLU A 191 8.90 -26.83 -14.30
CA GLU A 191 9.18 -26.25 -12.98
C GLU A 191 8.05 -25.34 -12.49
N GLN A 192 7.01 -25.13 -13.29
CA GLN A 192 5.99 -24.10 -13.09
C GLN A 192 5.35 -24.17 -11.69
N GLN A 193 4.96 -25.36 -11.24
CA GLN A 193 4.27 -25.51 -9.96
C GLN A 193 5.18 -25.17 -8.79
N ASP A 194 6.39 -25.73 -8.78
CA ASP A 194 7.38 -25.49 -7.72
C ASP A 194 7.74 -23.99 -7.65
N VAL A 195 7.91 -23.37 -8.83
CA VAL A 195 8.24 -21.93 -8.93
C VAL A 195 7.11 -21.04 -8.41
N VAL A 196 5.84 -21.38 -8.68
CA VAL A 196 4.69 -20.69 -8.11
C VAL A 196 4.67 -20.79 -6.60
N GLU A 197 4.92 -21.98 -6.04
CA GLU A 197 4.97 -22.19 -4.59
C GLU A 197 6.12 -21.41 -3.94
N ILE A 198 7.31 -21.47 -4.50
CA ILE A 198 8.51 -20.73 -4.03
C ILE A 198 8.25 -19.22 -4.07
N LEU A 199 7.74 -18.70 -5.19
CA LEU A 199 7.49 -17.27 -5.36
C LEU A 199 6.44 -16.77 -4.35
N THR A 200 5.34 -17.52 -4.22
CA THR A 200 4.26 -17.20 -3.27
C THR A 200 4.79 -17.18 -1.83
N GLU A 201 5.52 -18.23 -1.43
CA GLU A 201 6.08 -18.32 -0.07
C GLU A 201 7.09 -17.20 0.22
N CYS A 202 8.01 -16.93 -0.71
CA CYS A 202 9.01 -15.88 -0.56
C CYS A 202 8.39 -14.48 -0.45
N MET A 203 7.33 -14.21 -1.22
CA MET A 203 6.64 -12.94 -1.18
C MET A 203 5.77 -12.79 0.08
N GLN A 204 4.96 -13.78 0.41
CA GLN A 204 4.07 -13.72 1.58
C GLN A 204 4.84 -13.62 2.90
N ASN A 205 6.00 -14.24 2.98
CA ASN A 205 6.85 -14.26 4.18
C ASN A 205 8.02 -13.26 4.11
N ALA A 206 8.04 -12.35 3.14
CA ALA A 206 9.14 -11.40 2.97
C ALA A 206 9.36 -10.51 4.21
N PHE A 207 8.28 -10.11 4.86
CA PHE A 207 8.32 -9.28 6.06
C PHE A 207 7.11 -9.56 6.96
N GLU A 208 7.31 -9.56 8.28
CA GLU A 208 6.23 -9.79 9.24
C GLU A 208 5.48 -8.47 9.52
N LEU A 209 4.21 -8.41 9.11
CA LEU A 209 3.31 -7.32 9.41
C LEU A 209 2.23 -7.78 10.41
N ALA A 210 1.52 -6.84 11.04
CA ALA A 210 0.35 -7.12 11.88
C ALA A 210 -0.83 -7.72 11.09
N VAL A 211 -0.76 -7.68 9.76
CA VAL A 211 -1.74 -8.23 8.81
C VAL A 211 -1.00 -9.09 7.77
N PRO A 212 -1.61 -10.15 7.22
CA PRO A 212 -0.93 -11.01 6.25
C PRO A 212 -0.58 -10.23 4.97
N LEU A 213 0.58 -10.52 4.37
CA LEU A 213 0.86 -10.17 2.99
C LEU A 213 0.13 -11.16 2.09
N LYS A 214 -0.61 -10.65 1.10
CA LYS A 214 -1.34 -11.48 0.12
C LYS A 214 -0.75 -11.25 -1.26
N VAL A 215 -0.65 -12.33 -2.02
CA VAL A 215 -0.04 -12.34 -3.35
C VAL A 215 -1.03 -12.99 -4.32
N ASP A 216 -1.28 -12.33 -5.43
CA ASP A 216 -2.04 -12.85 -6.55
C ASP A 216 -1.05 -13.33 -7.62
N VAL A 217 -1.17 -14.59 -8.04
CA VAL A 217 -0.21 -15.22 -8.97
C VAL A 217 -0.90 -15.60 -10.27
N HIS A 218 -0.29 -15.25 -11.38
CA HIS A 218 -0.76 -15.59 -12.72
C HIS A 218 0.34 -16.28 -13.53
N SER A 219 -0.06 -17.09 -14.50
CA SER A 219 0.85 -17.78 -15.41
C SER A 219 0.31 -17.67 -16.82
N ALA A 220 1.16 -17.24 -17.75
CA ALA A 220 0.86 -17.13 -19.17
C ALA A 220 2.09 -17.46 -20.01
N ASP A 221 1.93 -17.61 -21.33
CA ASP A 221 3.07 -17.83 -22.23
C ASP A 221 3.84 -16.55 -22.55
N SER A 222 3.29 -15.39 -22.22
CA SER A 222 3.93 -14.05 -22.30
C SER A 222 3.32 -13.11 -21.25
N TRP A 223 4.09 -12.12 -20.87
CA TRP A 223 3.64 -10.99 -20.01
C TRP A 223 2.99 -9.91 -20.85
#